data_484340777b178256dc996a4d7e2f09fc
#
_entry.id   484340777b178256dc996a4d7e2f09fc
#
_cell.length_a   1.000
_cell.length_b   1.000
_cell.length_c   1.000
_cell.angle_alpha   90.00
_cell.angle_beta   90.00
_cell.angle_gamma   90.00
#
_symmetry.space_group_name_H-M   'P 1'
#
loop_
_entity.id
_entity.type
_entity.pdbx_description
1 polymer ?
#
loop_
_entity_poly.entity_id
_entity_poly.type
_entity_poly.pdbx_seq_one_letter_code
_entity_poly.pdbx_strand_id
1 'polypeptide(L)'
;MALPFFDSAVSKKRDQMMAVDLGSRTTKAVCLQRCGQGFALCGFALLDAPICEKTLPPELLSEHLKAVTQVLQPKTRYVSLAAGVSDVHVRHADIPRMPLPDMRMVLKLNSKSYLQQDLPGHLFDCHVSMRAQQSKPNDKPKDAAGPQKQRVLVAAARKQFVDDMVQGAKSAGLVADCILPGLIGPVNSFERAMPELFEKEAVALVDVGFKNSSICIVQEGELMLSRVVSIGGDRLTSGLAEALGISYAEDEGIKIGMPTEVQSQLESLLLPLGRELRASIDFFEHQQDRPVTNVFLTGGGSRSEFIVQRLRQELMVECKILNPTANLEMQLPPQQTSEIEQVGPQLAVALGAALAAL
;
A
#
# COMPACT_ATOMS: atom_id res chain seq x y z
N MET A 1 8.92 -12.69 -1.37
CA MET A 1 9.59 -12.13 -0.15
C MET A 1 9.09 -10.72 0.02
N ALA A 2 8.32 -10.45 1.11
CA ALA A 2 7.73 -9.13 1.35
C ALA A 2 8.77 -8.01 1.31
N LEU A 3 8.38 -6.83 0.82
CA LEU A 3 9.25 -5.68 0.65
C LEU A 3 9.27 -4.85 1.95
N PRO A 4 10.31 -4.94 2.80
CA PRO A 4 10.46 -4.08 3.97
C PRO A 4 11.06 -2.74 3.56
N PHE A 5 10.63 -1.66 4.22
CA PHE A 5 11.24 -0.33 4.10
C PHE A 5 11.31 0.32 5.47
N PHE A 6 12.35 1.13 5.70
CA PHE A 6 12.60 1.86 6.95
C PHE A 6 12.49 0.96 8.19
N ASP A 7 13.05 -0.26 8.10
CA ASP A 7 13.10 -1.17 9.24
C ASP A 7 14.24 -0.82 10.18
N SER A 8 14.10 -1.20 11.44
CA SER A 8 15.19 -1.09 12.39
C SER A 8 16.28 -2.11 12.03
N ALA A 9 17.50 -1.67 11.86
CA ALA A 9 18.67 -2.38 11.31
C ALA A 9 19.03 -3.74 11.94
N VAL A 10 18.23 -4.29 12.84
CA VAL A 10 18.35 -5.61 13.44
C VAL A 10 16.96 -6.22 13.58
N SER A 11 16.36 -6.60 12.45
CA SER A 11 15.11 -7.36 12.46
C SER A 11 15.37 -8.75 13.06
N LYS A 12 15.18 -8.89 14.37
CA LYS A 12 14.92 -10.20 14.95
C LYS A 12 13.59 -10.68 14.42
N LYS A 13 13.52 -11.91 13.90
CA LYS A 13 12.25 -12.54 13.54
C LYS A 13 11.27 -12.41 14.70
N ARG A 14 10.16 -11.72 14.48
CA ARG A 14 9.11 -11.57 15.48
C ARG A 14 8.13 -12.73 15.36
N ASP A 15 7.61 -13.19 16.49
CA ASP A 15 6.58 -14.24 16.49
C ASP A 15 5.19 -13.64 16.24
N GLN A 16 4.99 -12.38 16.66
CA GLN A 16 3.74 -11.66 16.46
C GLN A 16 4.02 -10.20 16.12
N MET A 17 3.24 -9.64 15.20
CA MET A 17 3.32 -8.25 14.76
C MET A 17 1.92 -7.61 14.74
N MET A 18 1.80 -6.45 15.34
CA MET A 18 0.68 -5.54 15.08
C MET A 18 1.05 -4.65 13.90
N ALA A 19 0.12 -4.45 12.96
CA ALA A 19 0.31 -3.46 11.91
C ALA A 19 -0.87 -2.52 11.85
N VAL A 20 -0.60 -1.24 11.57
CA VAL A 20 -1.61 -0.18 11.52
C VAL A 20 -1.46 0.59 10.21
N ASP A 21 -2.53 0.58 9.41
CA ASP A 21 -2.71 1.44 8.25
C ASP A 21 -3.43 2.72 8.68
N LEU A 22 -2.71 3.83 8.66
CA LEU A 22 -3.23 5.16 9.00
C LEU A 22 -3.96 5.77 7.79
N GLY A 23 -5.09 5.17 7.41
CA GLY A 23 -5.90 5.69 6.31
C GLY A 23 -6.55 7.04 6.64
N SER A 24 -6.92 7.79 5.61
CA SER A 24 -7.43 9.17 5.77
C SER A 24 -8.87 9.27 6.28
N ARG A 25 -9.65 8.19 6.29
CA ARG A 25 -11.01 8.12 6.87
C ARG A 25 -11.11 7.06 7.94
N THR A 26 -10.50 5.92 7.70
CA THR A 26 -10.55 4.76 8.61
C THR A 26 -9.14 4.26 8.81
N THR A 27 -8.73 4.11 10.05
CA THR A 27 -7.54 3.38 10.44
C THR A 27 -7.87 1.88 10.47
N LYS A 28 -7.04 1.06 9.84
CA LYS A 28 -7.17 -0.39 9.89
C LYS A 28 -5.96 -0.96 10.61
N ALA A 29 -6.21 -1.87 11.51
CA ALA A 29 -5.16 -2.55 12.26
C ALA A 29 -5.37 -4.06 12.20
N VAL A 30 -4.27 -4.79 12.19
CA VAL A 30 -4.26 -6.25 12.21
C VAL A 30 -3.21 -6.76 13.18
N CYS A 31 -3.44 -7.96 13.70
CA CYS A 31 -2.46 -8.70 14.48
C CYS A 31 -2.18 -10.02 13.77
N LEU A 32 -0.96 -10.19 13.26
CA LEU A 32 -0.49 -11.44 12.66
C LEU A 32 0.48 -12.15 13.59
N GLN A 33 0.41 -13.47 13.60
CA GLN A 33 1.32 -14.35 14.33
C GLN A 33 1.92 -15.39 13.40
N ARG A 34 3.19 -15.75 13.59
CA ARG A 34 3.78 -16.91 12.91
C ARG A 34 3.13 -18.19 13.40
N CYS A 35 2.74 -19.05 12.47
CA CYS A 35 2.14 -20.35 12.76
C CYS A 35 2.79 -21.39 11.85
N GLY A 36 3.70 -22.19 12.40
CA GLY A 36 4.49 -23.14 11.60
C GLY A 36 5.26 -22.44 10.48
N GLN A 37 4.99 -22.82 9.24
CA GLN A 37 5.55 -22.16 8.04
C GLN A 37 4.66 -21.04 7.47
N GLY A 38 3.53 -20.75 8.11
CA GLY A 38 2.56 -19.77 7.69
C GLY A 38 2.36 -18.64 8.70
N PHE A 39 1.23 -17.98 8.57
CA PHE A 39 0.81 -16.89 9.45
C PHE A 39 -0.65 -17.06 9.82
N ALA A 40 -0.99 -16.67 11.04
CA ALA A 40 -2.35 -16.62 11.55
C ALA A 40 -2.79 -15.17 11.75
N LEU A 41 -4.01 -14.84 11.33
CA LEU A 41 -4.67 -13.58 11.65
C LEU A 41 -5.36 -13.76 13.00
N CYS A 42 -4.86 -13.06 14.04
CA CYS A 42 -5.34 -13.18 15.41
C CYS A 42 -6.38 -12.12 15.80
N GLY A 43 -6.48 -11.04 15.02
CA GLY A 43 -7.44 -9.97 15.24
C GLY A 43 -7.28 -8.87 14.22
N PHE A 44 -8.34 -8.08 14.05
CA PHE A 44 -8.34 -6.85 13.27
C PHE A 44 -9.19 -5.78 13.95
N ALA A 45 -8.96 -4.53 13.59
CA ALA A 45 -9.76 -3.40 14.05
C ALA A 45 -9.90 -2.36 12.93
N LEU A 46 -11.08 -1.75 12.88
CA LEU A 46 -11.38 -0.59 12.06
C LEU A 46 -11.84 0.53 12.98
N LEU A 47 -11.15 1.66 12.98
CA LEU A 47 -11.48 2.83 13.77
C LEU A 47 -11.54 4.05 12.84
N ASP A 48 -12.35 5.03 13.21
CA ASP A 48 -12.32 6.31 12.50
C ASP A 48 -10.95 6.94 12.62
N ALA A 49 -10.44 7.46 11.51
CA ALA A 49 -9.15 8.12 11.48
C ALA A 49 -9.19 9.44 12.27
N PRO A 50 -8.11 9.82 12.95
CA PRO A 50 -8.02 11.10 13.60
C PRO A 50 -8.19 12.25 12.59
N ILE A 51 -8.99 13.24 12.94
CA ILE A 51 -9.19 14.42 12.09
C ILE A 51 -8.00 15.35 12.28
N CYS A 52 -7.24 15.57 11.21
CA CYS A 52 -6.16 16.56 11.18
C CYS A 52 -6.07 17.21 9.79
N GLU A 53 -5.75 18.51 9.77
CA GLU A 53 -5.68 19.28 8.52
C GLU A 53 -4.41 18.98 7.70
N LYS A 54 -3.32 18.62 8.36
CA LYS A 54 -2.01 18.41 7.73
C LYS A 54 -1.42 17.05 8.09
N THR A 55 -0.26 17.06 8.73
CA THR A 55 0.40 15.85 9.25
C THR A 55 -0.15 15.52 10.64
N LEU A 56 -0.31 14.25 10.94
CA LEU A 56 -0.79 13.77 12.23
C LEU A 56 0.29 14.04 13.32
N PRO A 57 0.00 14.89 14.34
CA PRO A 57 0.96 15.17 15.41
C PRO A 57 1.26 13.91 16.23
N PRO A 58 2.47 13.78 16.79
CA PRO A 58 2.87 12.61 17.58
C PRO A 58 1.94 12.32 18.77
N GLU A 59 1.41 13.36 19.42
CA GLU A 59 0.48 13.26 20.55
C GLU A 59 -0.83 12.61 20.12
N LEU A 60 -1.42 13.12 19.04
CA LEU A 60 -2.68 12.59 18.50
C LEU A 60 -2.50 11.18 17.94
N LEU A 61 -1.35 10.91 17.29
CA LEU A 61 -1.00 9.56 16.87
C LEU A 61 -0.89 8.62 18.06
N SER A 62 -0.26 9.07 19.16
CA SER A 62 -0.11 8.26 20.38
C SER A 62 -1.46 7.89 20.98
N GLU A 63 -2.38 8.85 21.11
CA GLU A 63 -3.73 8.62 21.62
C GLU A 63 -4.49 7.63 20.72
N HIS A 64 -4.39 7.81 19.42
CA HIS A 64 -5.03 6.94 18.46
C HIS A 64 -4.47 5.51 18.49
N LEU A 65 -3.15 5.34 18.58
CA LEU A 65 -2.52 4.02 18.70
C LEU A 65 -2.88 3.32 20.02
N LYS A 66 -3.08 4.06 21.10
CA LYS A 66 -3.62 3.51 22.36
C LYS A 66 -5.03 2.98 22.16
N ALA A 67 -5.91 3.73 21.48
CA ALA A 67 -7.27 3.28 21.17
C ALA A 67 -7.25 2.01 20.29
N VAL A 68 -6.41 1.96 19.25
CA VAL A 68 -6.19 0.75 18.43
C VAL A 68 -5.76 -0.44 19.29
N THR A 69 -4.79 -0.22 20.19
CA THR A 69 -4.26 -1.27 21.07
C THR A 69 -5.34 -1.77 22.05
N GLN A 70 -6.20 -0.89 22.56
CA GLN A 70 -7.31 -1.27 23.44
C GLN A 70 -8.34 -2.17 22.74
N VAL A 71 -8.64 -1.90 21.46
CA VAL A 71 -9.57 -2.70 20.67
C VAL A 71 -8.95 -4.02 20.24
N LEU A 72 -7.71 -3.98 19.75
CA LEU A 72 -7.05 -5.16 19.15
C LEU A 72 -6.44 -6.11 20.20
N GLN A 73 -6.08 -5.59 21.38
CA GLN A 73 -5.45 -6.31 22.49
C GLN A 73 -4.27 -7.23 22.05
N PRO A 74 -3.28 -6.70 21.31
CA PRO A 74 -2.18 -7.52 20.81
C PRO A 74 -1.30 -8.01 21.97
N LYS A 75 -0.73 -9.22 21.83
CA LYS A 75 0.25 -9.76 22.79
C LYS A 75 1.68 -9.21 22.54
N THR A 76 1.84 -8.34 21.58
CA THR A 76 3.13 -7.74 21.18
C THR A 76 3.08 -6.22 21.39
N ARG A 77 4.25 -5.63 21.64
CA ARG A 77 4.42 -4.18 21.61
C ARG A 77 5.06 -3.67 20.30
N TYR A 78 5.44 -4.57 19.41
CA TYR A 78 6.03 -4.20 18.13
C TYR A 78 4.93 -3.87 17.14
N VAL A 79 5.10 -2.73 16.45
CA VAL A 79 4.15 -2.23 15.47
C VAL A 79 4.85 -1.92 14.14
N SER A 80 4.24 -2.37 13.05
CA SER A 80 4.53 -1.89 11.70
C SER A 80 3.50 -0.81 11.33
N LEU A 81 3.95 0.38 10.96
CA LEU A 81 3.09 1.49 10.59
C LEU A 81 3.10 1.68 9.08
N ALA A 82 1.95 1.60 8.44
CA ALA A 82 1.82 1.93 7.04
C ALA A 82 1.59 3.43 6.88
N ALA A 83 2.54 4.10 6.23
CA ALA A 83 2.49 5.52 5.91
C ALA A 83 1.55 5.78 4.72
N GLY A 84 0.80 6.88 4.76
CA GLY A 84 -0.06 7.27 3.67
C GLY A 84 0.66 7.38 2.32
N VAL A 85 -0.04 7.09 1.24
CA VAL A 85 0.55 7.10 -0.12
C VAL A 85 1.02 8.48 -0.57
N SER A 86 0.57 9.56 0.08
CA SER A 86 1.01 10.94 -0.15
C SER A 86 2.25 11.32 0.66
N ASP A 87 2.60 10.55 1.70
CA ASP A 87 3.66 10.91 2.65
C ASP A 87 5.01 10.27 2.30
N VAL A 88 4.98 9.25 1.44
CA VAL A 88 6.17 8.52 1.02
C VAL A 88 6.22 8.43 -0.51
N HIS A 89 7.33 8.86 -1.09
CA HIS A 89 7.60 8.69 -2.50
C HIS A 89 8.19 7.29 -2.74
N VAL A 90 7.61 6.54 -3.69
CA VAL A 90 8.14 5.24 -4.11
C VAL A 90 8.42 5.31 -5.60
N ARG A 91 9.67 5.07 -6.01
CA ARG A 91 10.10 5.14 -7.41
C ARG A 91 11.23 4.16 -7.71
N HIS A 92 11.30 3.72 -8.96
CA HIS A 92 12.49 3.01 -9.45
C HIS A 92 13.60 4.00 -9.79
N ALA A 93 14.84 3.59 -9.51
CA ALA A 93 16.04 4.30 -9.90
C ALA A 93 17.13 3.34 -10.38
N ASP A 94 17.92 3.77 -11.34
CA ASP A 94 19.12 3.04 -11.80
C ASP A 94 20.33 3.60 -11.06
N ILE A 95 20.83 2.85 -10.08
CA ILE A 95 21.95 3.24 -9.20
C ILE A 95 23.14 2.33 -9.46
N PRO A 96 24.38 2.85 -9.44
CA PRO A 96 25.58 2.00 -9.48
C PRO A 96 25.52 0.91 -8.40
N ARG A 97 26.04 -0.29 -8.70
CA ARG A 97 26.11 -1.37 -7.70
C ARG A 97 26.99 -0.97 -6.55
N MET A 98 26.40 -0.91 -5.36
CA MET A 98 27.07 -0.57 -4.10
C MET A 98 26.28 -1.15 -2.92
N PRO A 99 26.84 -1.20 -1.70
CA PRO A 99 26.12 -1.59 -0.49
C PRO A 99 24.95 -0.67 -0.19
N LEU A 100 23.89 -1.19 0.44
CA LEU A 100 22.67 -0.45 0.78
C LEU A 100 22.92 0.86 1.56
N PRO A 101 23.82 0.92 2.56
CA PRO A 101 24.15 2.17 3.25
C PRO A 101 24.67 3.26 2.30
N ASP A 102 25.50 2.87 1.32
CA ASP A 102 26.06 3.79 0.34
C ASP A 102 25.00 4.29 -0.64
N MET A 103 24.05 3.42 -1.06
CA MET A 103 22.91 3.83 -1.87
C MET A 103 22.07 4.89 -1.15
N ARG A 104 21.76 4.68 0.13
CA ARG A 104 21.03 5.64 0.97
C ARG A 104 21.75 6.99 1.03
N MET A 105 23.08 6.96 1.17
CA MET A 105 23.91 8.16 1.22
C MET A 105 23.93 8.89 -0.14
N VAL A 106 24.12 8.19 -1.22
CA VAL A 106 24.12 8.74 -2.58
C VAL A 106 22.77 9.40 -2.91
N LEU A 107 21.65 8.74 -2.57
CA LEU A 107 20.32 9.31 -2.74
C LEU A 107 20.09 10.57 -1.90
N LYS A 108 20.57 10.57 -0.65
CA LYS A 108 20.49 11.72 0.24
C LYS A 108 21.26 12.94 -0.29
N LEU A 109 22.40 12.71 -0.91
CA LEU A 109 23.26 13.79 -1.46
C LEU A 109 22.81 14.24 -2.85
N ASN A 110 22.19 13.38 -3.64
CA ASN A 110 21.92 13.65 -5.05
C ASN A 110 20.60 13.04 -5.56
N SER A 111 19.51 13.22 -4.78
CA SER A 111 18.19 12.69 -5.13
C SER A 111 17.71 13.16 -6.50
N LYS A 112 18.01 14.41 -6.88
CA LYS A 112 17.60 14.99 -8.16
C LYS A 112 18.13 14.20 -9.37
N SER A 113 19.37 13.70 -9.31
CA SER A 113 19.96 12.93 -10.43
C SER A 113 19.34 11.55 -10.60
N TYR A 114 18.93 10.89 -9.52
CA TYR A 114 18.40 9.53 -9.55
C TYR A 114 16.88 9.46 -9.60
N LEU A 115 16.21 10.40 -8.92
CA LEU A 115 14.74 10.40 -8.78
C LEU A 115 14.07 11.53 -9.58
N GLN A 116 14.87 12.34 -10.30
CA GLN A 116 14.41 13.53 -11.04
C GLN A 116 13.66 14.54 -10.16
N GLN A 117 13.87 14.46 -8.84
CA GLN A 117 13.26 15.33 -7.84
C GLN A 117 14.25 15.61 -6.73
N ASP A 118 14.39 16.88 -6.36
CA ASP A 118 15.18 17.28 -5.21
C ASP A 118 14.37 17.04 -3.93
N LEU A 119 14.89 16.21 -3.01
CA LEU A 119 14.21 15.79 -1.80
C LEU A 119 15.07 16.08 -0.56
N PRO A 120 15.30 17.37 -0.24
CA PRO A 120 16.05 17.74 0.95
C PRO A 120 15.30 17.30 2.22
N GLY A 121 16.04 16.88 3.24
CA GLY A 121 15.47 16.48 4.53
C GLY A 121 14.66 15.16 4.49
N HIS A 122 14.82 14.35 3.43
CA HIS A 122 14.21 13.02 3.36
C HIS A 122 15.16 11.93 3.84
N LEU A 123 14.58 10.88 4.40
CA LEU A 123 15.21 9.58 4.59
C LEU A 123 14.94 8.73 3.36
N PHE A 124 15.93 7.94 2.99
CA PHE A 124 15.85 7.05 1.84
C PHE A 124 16.07 5.62 2.25
N ASP A 125 15.31 4.73 1.65
CA ASP A 125 15.54 3.30 1.72
C ASP A 125 15.42 2.67 0.34
N CYS A 126 16.05 1.52 0.13
CA CYS A 126 16.16 0.89 -1.18
C CYS A 126 15.93 -0.61 -1.07
N HIS A 127 15.16 -1.13 -2.02
CA HIS A 127 15.04 -2.56 -2.26
C HIS A 127 15.64 -2.90 -3.63
N VAL A 128 16.62 -3.82 -3.63
CA VAL A 128 17.29 -4.26 -4.86
C VAL A 128 16.48 -5.39 -5.48
N SER A 129 16.08 -5.23 -6.76
CA SER A 129 15.39 -6.25 -7.53
C SER A 129 16.14 -7.59 -7.52
N MET A 130 15.42 -8.68 -7.28
CA MET A 130 16.00 -10.04 -7.29
C MET A 130 16.54 -10.41 -8.68
N ARG A 131 15.92 -9.94 -9.77
CA ARG A 131 16.41 -10.14 -11.14
C ARG A 131 17.73 -9.43 -11.36
N ALA A 132 17.92 -8.24 -10.80
CA ALA A 132 19.19 -7.53 -10.86
C ALA A 132 20.33 -8.28 -10.15
N GLN A 133 19.99 -9.12 -9.16
CA GLN A 133 20.96 -9.98 -8.45
C GLN A 133 21.32 -11.25 -9.23
N GLN A 134 20.41 -11.76 -10.07
CA GLN A 134 20.60 -13.01 -10.84
C GLN A 134 21.28 -12.81 -12.19
N SER A 135 21.42 -11.58 -12.69
CA SER A 135 22.20 -11.32 -13.90
C SER A 135 23.65 -11.72 -13.65
N LYS A 136 24.05 -12.85 -14.26
CA LYS A 136 25.37 -13.44 -14.11
C LYS A 136 26.46 -12.44 -14.54
N PRO A 137 27.64 -12.47 -13.90
CA PRO A 137 28.79 -11.63 -14.32
C PRO A 137 29.21 -11.77 -15.78
N ASN A 138 28.69 -12.78 -16.49
CA ASN A 138 29.05 -13.11 -17.86
C ASN A 138 28.21 -12.45 -18.97
N ASP A 139 27.09 -11.81 -18.64
CA ASP A 139 26.35 -10.95 -19.57
C ASP A 139 27.01 -9.55 -19.61
N LYS A 140 28.24 -9.50 -20.00
CA LYS A 140 28.91 -8.23 -20.31
C LYS A 140 28.35 -7.69 -21.64
N PRO A 141 27.68 -6.52 -21.62
CA PRO A 141 27.61 -5.73 -22.84
C PRO A 141 29.07 -5.37 -23.21
N LYS A 142 29.50 -5.71 -24.38
CA LYS A 142 30.91 -5.61 -24.83
C LYS A 142 31.49 -4.21 -24.87
N ASP A 143 30.72 -3.13 -24.56
CA ASP A 143 31.15 -1.74 -24.77
C ASP A 143 30.69 -0.72 -23.74
N ALA A 144 30.52 -1.07 -22.45
CA ALA A 144 30.17 -0.06 -21.45
C ALA A 144 31.32 0.21 -20.47
N ALA A 145 32.08 1.26 -20.74
CA ALA A 145 33.17 1.80 -19.88
C ALA A 145 32.65 2.57 -18.62
N GLY A 146 31.52 2.16 -18.03
CA GLY A 146 30.93 2.80 -16.85
C GLY A 146 30.62 1.81 -15.72
N PRO A 147 30.44 2.29 -14.47
CA PRO A 147 30.06 1.44 -13.36
C PRO A 147 28.72 0.75 -13.66
N GLN A 148 28.66 -0.57 -13.43
CA GLN A 148 27.47 -1.38 -13.68
C GLN A 148 26.32 -0.87 -12.80
N LYS A 149 25.23 -0.41 -13.45
CA LYS A 149 24.02 0.05 -12.77
C LYS A 149 23.10 -1.12 -12.43
N GLN A 150 22.30 -0.97 -11.38
CA GLN A 150 21.23 -1.88 -11.03
C GLN A 150 19.95 -1.09 -10.76
N ARG A 151 18.81 -1.69 -11.13
CA ARG A 151 17.50 -1.12 -10.84
C ARG A 151 17.15 -1.40 -9.40
N VAL A 152 16.75 -0.37 -8.68
CA VAL A 152 16.31 -0.44 -7.28
C VAL A 152 14.98 0.26 -7.11
N LEU A 153 14.16 -0.26 -6.22
CA LEU A 153 12.96 0.43 -5.74
C LEU A 153 13.38 1.31 -4.56
N VAL A 154 13.17 2.60 -4.69
CA VAL A 154 13.53 3.60 -3.67
C VAL A 154 12.27 4.08 -2.98
N ALA A 155 12.27 4.08 -1.65
CA ALA A 155 11.30 4.77 -0.82
C ALA A 155 11.95 6.01 -0.21
N ALA A 156 11.27 7.15 -0.25
CA ALA A 156 11.74 8.40 0.35
C ALA A 156 10.62 9.04 1.17
N ALA A 157 10.89 9.31 2.45
CA ALA A 157 9.96 9.95 3.37
C ALA A 157 10.63 11.15 4.05
N ARG A 158 9.86 12.19 4.37
CA ARG A 158 10.38 13.32 5.16
C ARG A 158 10.86 12.80 6.52
N LYS A 159 12.08 13.19 6.91
CA LYS A 159 12.66 12.77 8.21
C LYS A 159 11.74 13.13 9.38
N GLN A 160 11.20 14.34 9.40
CA GLN A 160 10.27 14.76 10.46
C GLN A 160 9.05 13.86 10.55
N PHE A 161 8.45 13.47 9.42
CA PHE A 161 7.30 12.56 9.40
C PHE A 161 7.65 11.19 10.01
N VAL A 162 8.81 10.64 9.67
CA VAL A 162 9.27 9.36 10.25
C VAL A 162 9.55 9.49 11.75
N ASP A 163 10.20 10.59 12.17
CA ASP A 163 10.47 10.88 13.58
C ASP A 163 9.17 11.02 14.38
N ASP A 164 8.14 11.69 13.82
CA ASP A 164 6.82 11.87 14.44
C ASP A 164 6.10 10.53 14.60
N MET A 165 6.16 9.64 13.60
CA MET A 165 5.59 8.29 13.69
C MET A 165 6.27 7.45 14.78
N VAL A 166 7.60 7.48 14.84
CA VAL A 166 8.36 6.76 15.86
C VAL A 166 8.07 7.31 17.26
N GLN A 167 8.01 8.64 17.39
CA GLN A 167 7.70 9.29 18.67
C GLN A 167 6.27 8.98 19.13
N GLY A 168 5.28 9.05 18.24
CA GLY A 168 3.89 8.71 18.55
C GLY A 168 3.74 7.26 19.01
N ALA A 169 4.37 6.31 18.31
CA ALA A 169 4.38 4.91 18.72
C ALA A 169 5.02 4.73 20.10
N LYS A 170 6.19 5.35 20.35
CA LYS A 170 6.88 5.30 21.63
C LYS A 170 6.04 5.86 22.77
N SER A 171 5.34 6.98 22.55
CA SER A 171 4.45 7.60 23.55
C SER A 171 3.19 6.77 23.81
N ALA A 172 2.80 5.89 22.87
CA ALA A 172 1.77 4.88 23.06
C ALA A 172 2.26 3.60 23.77
N GLY A 173 3.54 3.50 24.13
CA GLY A 173 4.14 2.31 24.73
C GLY A 173 4.51 1.23 23.71
N LEU A 174 4.49 1.57 22.42
CA LEU A 174 4.83 0.68 21.31
C LEU A 174 6.25 0.92 20.79
N VAL A 175 6.75 -0.05 20.04
CA VAL A 175 8.02 0.04 19.32
C VAL A 175 7.73 -0.03 17.84
N ALA A 176 7.93 1.07 17.11
CA ALA A 176 7.85 1.08 15.67
C ALA A 176 9.02 0.26 15.10
N ASP A 177 8.73 -0.94 14.64
CA ASP A 177 9.72 -1.89 14.10
C ASP A 177 9.94 -1.65 12.61
N CYS A 178 8.88 -1.26 11.90
CA CYS A 178 8.89 -0.94 10.48
C CYS A 178 7.94 0.23 10.18
N ILE A 179 8.32 1.10 9.24
CA ILE A 179 7.43 2.08 8.62
C ILE A 179 7.38 1.74 7.13
N LEU A 180 6.24 1.23 6.67
CA LEU A 180 6.05 0.77 5.30
C LEU A 180 5.34 1.86 4.47
N PRO A 181 5.77 2.17 3.23
CA PRO A 181 4.92 2.90 2.29
C PRO A 181 3.61 2.16 2.07
N GLY A 182 2.47 2.79 2.34
CA GLY A 182 1.16 2.14 2.29
C GLY A 182 0.85 1.50 0.94
N LEU A 183 1.35 2.08 -0.12
CA LEU A 183 1.22 1.56 -1.49
C LEU A 183 1.90 0.18 -1.69
N ILE A 184 2.88 -0.21 -0.85
CA ILE A 184 3.53 -1.53 -0.90
C ILE A 184 2.70 -2.60 -0.18
N GLY A 185 1.84 -2.20 0.76
CA GLY A 185 1.02 -3.14 1.52
C GLY A 185 0.21 -4.12 0.65
N PRO A 186 -0.57 -3.65 -0.33
CA PRO A 186 -1.30 -4.54 -1.24
C PRO A 186 -0.40 -5.51 -2.01
N VAL A 187 0.83 -5.12 -2.37
CA VAL A 187 1.81 -5.98 -3.06
C VAL A 187 2.22 -7.15 -2.16
N ASN A 188 2.61 -6.86 -0.91
CA ASN A 188 2.99 -7.89 0.07
C ASN A 188 1.82 -8.82 0.42
N SER A 189 0.60 -8.27 0.53
CA SER A 189 -0.60 -9.08 0.76
C SER A 189 -0.92 -9.98 -0.42
N PHE A 190 -0.77 -9.47 -1.65
CA PHE A 190 -1.02 -10.23 -2.87
C PHE A 190 0.00 -11.37 -3.05
N GLU A 191 1.27 -11.12 -2.81
CA GLU A 191 2.31 -12.17 -2.80
C GLU A 191 1.91 -13.33 -1.89
N ARG A 192 1.40 -13.02 -0.70
CA ARG A 192 0.98 -14.05 0.25
C ARG A 192 -0.32 -14.75 -0.17
N ALA A 193 -1.29 -13.99 -0.64
CA ALA A 193 -2.61 -14.50 -0.99
C ALA A 193 -2.60 -15.32 -2.30
N MET A 194 -1.78 -14.93 -3.27
CA MET A 194 -1.75 -15.50 -4.62
C MET A 194 -0.32 -15.66 -5.15
N PRO A 195 0.52 -16.48 -4.50
CA PRO A 195 1.94 -16.59 -4.81
C PRO A 195 2.22 -17.03 -6.24
N GLU A 196 1.41 -17.93 -6.80
CA GLU A 196 1.61 -18.41 -8.17
C GLU A 196 1.37 -17.32 -9.23
N LEU A 197 0.33 -16.49 -9.03
CA LEU A 197 0.08 -15.35 -9.93
C LEU A 197 1.14 -14.28 -9.77
N PHE A 198 1.57 -14.02 -8.53
CA PHE A 198 2.62 -13.07 -8.23
C PHE A 198 3.94 -13.42 -8.94
N GLU A 199 4.30 -14.69 -8.94
CA GLU A 199 5.57 -15.17 -9.52
C GLU A 199 5.54 -15.30 -11.06
N LYS A 200 4.37 -15.53 -11.67
CA LYS A 200 4.29 -15.93 -13.08
C LYS A 200 3.65 -14.90 -14.00
N GLU A 201 2.74 -14.08 -13.46
CA GLU A 201 1.87 -13.22 -14.25
C GLU A 201 2.25 -11.73 -14.18
N ALA A 202 1.74 -10.95 -15.13
CA ALA A 202 1.69 -9.50 -15.02
C ALA A 202 0.29 -9.10 -14.54
N VAL A 203 0.20 -8.56 -13.32
CA VAL A 203 -1.07 -8.19 -12.69
C VAL A 203 -1.03 -6.76 -12.15
N ALA A 204 -2.18 -6.08 -12.18
CA ALA A 204 -2.34 -4.78 -11.56
C ALA A 204 -3.08 -4.92 -10.22
N LEU A 205 -2.55 -4.26 -9.19
CA LEU A 205 -3.17 -4.13 -7.88
C LEU A 205 -3.63 -2.70 -7.74
N VAL A 206 -4.94 -2.50 -7.55
CA VAL A 206 -5.54 -1.18 -7.42
C VAL A 206 -6.15 -1.05 -6.03
N ASP A 207 -5.60 -0.15 -5.22
CA ASP A 207 -6.18 0.21 -3.93
C ASP A 207 -7.03 1.46 -4.09
N VAL A 208 -8.35 1.32 -3.90
CA VAL A 208 -9.30 2.43 -3.99
C VAL A 208 -9.56 2.94 -2.58
N GLY A 209 -8.77 3.94 -2.18
CA GLY A 209 -8.83 4.55 -0.87
C GLY A 209 -9.87 5.68 -0.76
N PHE A 210 -9.84 6.41 0.36
CA PHE A 210 -10.77 7.53 0.60
C PHE A 210 -10.34 8.79 -0.14
N LYS A 211 -9.12 9.31 0.08
CA LYS A 211 -8.60 10.50 -0.62
C LYS A 211 -7.88 10.18 -1.92
N ASN A 212 -7.15 9.09 -1.93
CA ASN A 212 -6.31 8.70 -3.06
C ASN A 212 -6.60 7.25 -3.45
N SER A 213 -6.35 6.92 -4.71
CA SER A 213 -6.23 5.54 -5.18
C SER A 213 -4.79 5.30 -5.64
N SER A 214 -4.34 4.06 -5.59
CA SER A 214 -3.03 3.69 -6.12
C SER A 214 -3.11 2.49 -7.04
N ILE A 215 -2.21 2.43 -8.02
CA ILE A 215 -2.00 1.28 -8.87
C ILE A 215 -0.56 0.82 -8.74
N CYS A 216 -0.38 -0.47 -8.51
CA CYS A 216 0.88 -1.18 -8.55
C CYS A 216 0.79 -2.27 -9.61
N ILE A 217 1.72 -2.32 -10.55
CA ILE A 217 1.81 -3.43 -11.51
C ILE A 217 3.01 -4.28 -11.11
N VAL A 218 2.72 -5.54 -10.83
CA VAL A 218 3.73 -6.55 -10.52
C VAL A 218 3.88 -7.50 -11.70
N GLN A 219 5.09 -7.95 -11.96
CA GLN A 219 5.40 -8.91 -13.00
C GLN A 219 6.49 -9.86 -12.50
N GLU A 220 6.21 -11.17 -12.52
CA GLU A 220 7.17 -12.21 -12.17
C GLU A 220 7.90 -11.93 -10.83
N GLY A 221 7.12 -11.63 -9.80
CA GLY A 221 7.63 -11.41 -8.45
C GLY A 221 8.18 -10.02 -8.16
N GLU A 222 8.10 -9.08 -9.11
CA GLU A 222 8.67 -7.75 -8.94
C GLU A 222 7.66 -6.64 -9.18
N LEU A 223 7.72 -5.59 -8.38
CA LEU A 223 6.97 -4.36 -8.59
C LEU A 223 7.61 -3.59 -9.76
N MET A 224 6.90 -3.49 -10.88
CA MET A 224 7.39 -2.86 -12.11
C MET A 224 6.99 -1.39 -12.22
N LEU A 225 5.77 -1.05 -11.78
CA LEU A 225 5.21 0.29 -11.83
C LEU A 225 4.40 0.56 -10.58
N SER A 226 4.49 1.77 -10.07
CA SER A 226 3.60 2.27 -9.03
C SER A 226 3.18 3.71 -9.32
N ARG A 227 1.91 4.02 -9.11
CA ARG A 227 1.34 5.36 -9.30
C ARG A 227 0.26 5.65 -8.27
N VAL A 228 0.19 6.89 -7.83
CA VAL A 228 -0.87 7.40 -6.96
C VAL A 228 -1.72 8.37 -7.75
N VAL A 229 -3.03 8.23 -7.63
CA VAL A 229 -4.04 9.09 -8.25
C VAL A 229 -4.81 9.78 -7.13
N SER A 230 -4.90 11.12 -7.16
CA SER A 230 -5.61 11.91 -6.14
C SER A 230 -7.13 11.90 -6.37
N ILE A 231 -7.69 10.71 -6.54
CA ILE A 231 -9.12 10.41 -6.68
C ILE A 231 -9.41 9.21 -5.78
N GLY A 232 -10.40 9.35 -4.90
CA GLY A 232 -10.86 8.30 -4.00
C GLY A 232 -12.33 8.49 -3.66
N GLY A 233 -12.81 7.77 -2.65
CA GLY A 233 -14.20 7.80 -2.22
C GLY A 233 -14.72 9.17 -1.81
N ASP A 234 -13.85 10.02 -1.25
CA ASP A 234 -14.16 11.39 -0.87
C ASP A 234 -14.60 12.25 -2.06
N ARG A 235 -13.85 12.16 -3.17
CA ARG A 235 -14.20 12.89 -4.38
C ARG A 235 -15.50 12.40 -5.01
N LEU A 236 -15.81 11.11 -4.87
CA LEU A 236 -17.08 10.57 -5.34
C LEU A 236 -18.24 11.11 -4.51
N THR A 237 -18.11 11.13 -3.17
CA THR A 237 -19.14 11.66 -2.28
C THR A 237 -19.31 13.17 -2.47
N SER A 238 -18.23 13.96 -2.43
CA SER A 238 -18.32 15.42 -2.57
C SER A 238 -18.83 15.85 -3.95
N GLY A 239 -18.40 15.19 -5.02
CA GLY A 239 -18.87 15.49 -6.38
C GLY A 239 -20.34 15.13 -6.61
N LEU A 240 -20.81 14.04 -5.98
CA LEU A 240 -22.23 13.67 -6.06
C LEU A 240 -23.09 14.62 -5.22
N ALA A 241 -22.66 14.98 -4.01
CA ALA A 241 -23.33 15.97 -3.16
C ALA A 241 -23.49 17.32 -3.88
N GLU A 242 -22.44 17.78 -4.56
CA GLU A 242 -22.47 19.02 -5.37
C GLU A 242 -23.48 18.88 -6.54
N ALA A 243 -23.44 17.75 -7.26
CA ALA A 243 -24.30 17.53 -8.42
C ALA A 243 -25.80 17.45 -8.05
N LEU A 244 -26.10 16.96 -6.86
CA LEU A 244 -27.47 16.78 -6.36
C LEU A 244 -27.96 17.95 -5.48
N GLY A 245 -27.05 18.85 -5.07
CA GLY A 245 -27.37 19.98 -4.17
C GLY A 245 -27.74 19.54 -2.77
N ILE A 246 -27.17 18.45 -2.27
CA ILE A 246 -27.42 17.87 -0.93
C ILE A 246 -26.18 17.96 -0.05
N SER A 247 -26.33 17.67 1.25
CA SER A 247 -25.19 17.63 2.15
C SER A 247 -24.32 16.38 1.93
N TYR A 248 -23.04 16.46 2.29
CA TYR A 248 -22.10 15.34 2.21
C TYR A 248 -22.60 14.09 2.96
N ALA A 249 -23.23 14.26 4.11
CA ALA A 249 -23.75 13.16 4.92
C ALA A 249 -24.95 12.45 4.25
N GLU A 250 -25.85 13.22 3.62
CA GLU A 250 -26.97 12.68 2.86
C GLU A 250 -26.48 11.90 1.63
N ASP A 251 -25.47 12.42 0.92
CA ASP A 251 -24.89 11.76 -0.25
C ASP A 251 -24.21 10.43 0.11
N GLU A 252 -23.49 10.35 1.22
CA GLU A 252 -22.89 9.09 1.66
C GLU A 252 -23.96 8.00 1.86
N GLY A 253 -25.13 8.37 2.41
CA GLY A 253 -26.28 7.47 2.54
C GLY A 253 -26.86 7.04 1.18
N ILE A 254 -27.03 7.95 0.25
CA ILE A 254 -27.56 7.68 -1.11
C ILE A 254 -26.56 6.80 -1.89
N LYS A 255 -25.29 7.12 -1.88
CA LYS A 255 -24.23 6.35 -2.56
C LYS A 255 -24.19 4.89 -2.13
N ILE A 256 -24.44 4.63 -0.83
CA ILE A 256 -24.46 3.27 -0.28
C ILE A 256 -25.79 2.57 -0.56
N GLY A 257 -26.90 3.27 -0.38
CA GLY A 257 -28.25 2.67 -0.37
C GLY A 257 -28.93 2.62 -1.74
N MET A 258 -28.71 3.62 -2.61
CA MET A 258 -29.43 3.81 -3.88
C MET A 258 -28.48 4.15 -5.06
N PRO A 259 -27.49 3.34 -5.35
CA PRO A 259 -26.50 3.67 -6.39
C PRO A 259 -27.09 3.77 -7.80
N THR A 260 -28.23 3.11 -8.08
CA THR A 260 -28.90 3.12 -9.40
C THR A 260 -29.52 4.47 -9.74
N GLU A 261 -30.01 5.23 -8.75
CA GLU A 261 -30.65 6.54 -8.96
C GLU A 261 -29.64 7.62 -9.34
N VAL A 262 -28.39 7.46 -8.94
CA VAL A 262 -27.30 8.42 -9.14
C VAL A 262 -26.20 7.85 -10.04
N GLN A 263 -26.49 6.80 -10.76
CA GLN A 263 -25.51 6.04 -11.55
C GLN A 263 -24.78 6.91 -12.57
N SER A 264 -25.48 7.76 -13.32
CA SER A 264 -24.87 8.59 -14.36
C SER A 264 -23.86 9.61 -13.79
N GLN A 265 -24.17 10.16 -12.62
CA GLN A 265 -23.30 11.09 -11.90
C GLN A 265 -22.07 10.36 -11.37
N LEU A 266 -22.25 9.20 -10.72
CA LEU A 266 -21.15 8.37 -10.23
C LEU A 266 -20.24 7.89 -11.38
N GLU A 267 -20.78 7.52 -12.52
CA GLU A 267 -19.99 7.15 -13.70
C GLU A 267 -19.10 8.29 -14.16
N SER A 268 -19.64 9.50 -14.25
CA SER A 268 -18.90 10.69 -14.66
C SER A 268 -17.76 11.01 -13.68
N LEU A 269 -17.98 10.80 -12.38
CA LEU A 269 -16.98 11.03 -11.32
C LEU A 269 -15.90 9.94 -11.28
N LEU A 270 -16.23 8.69 -11.65
CA LEU A 270 -15.29 7.57 -11.73
C LEU A 270 -14.43 7.56 -13.00
N LEU A 271 -14.93 8.14 -14.09
CA LEU A 271 -14.26 8.11 -15.38
C LEU A 271 -12.81 8.62 -15.34
N PRO A 272 -12.47 9.73 -14.64
CA PRO A 272 -11.09 10.18 -14.53
C PRO A 272 -10.17 9.16 -13.83
N LEU A 273 -10.67 8.47 -12.80
CA LEU A 273 -9.92 7.41 -12.13
C LEU A 273 -9.65 6.25 -13.10
N GLY A 274 -10.69 5.76 -13.80
CA GLY A 274 -10.55 4.69 -14.77
C GLY A 274 -9.54 5.02 -15.86
N ARG A 275 -9.56 6.24 -16.41
CA ARG A 275 -8.60 6.71 -17.41
C ARG A 275 -7.15 6.74 -16.90
N GLU A 276 -6.92 7.23 -15.68
CA GLU A 276 -5.58 7.26 -15.07
C GLU A 276 -5.03 5.84 -14.83
N LEU A 277 -5.90 4.93 -14.38
CA LEU A 277 -5.55 3.53 -14.20
C LEU A 277 -5.27 2.85 -15.55
N ARG A 278 -6.13 3.04 -16.56
CA ARG A 278 -5.92 2.51 -17.91
C ARG A 278 -4.62 3.03 -18.53
N ALA A 279 -4.35 4.32 -18.45
CA ALA A 279 -3.09 4.90 -18.93
C ALA A 279 -1.84 4.28 -18.26
N SER A 280 -1.97 3.88 -16.98
CA SER A 280 -0.86 3.21 -16.28
C SER A 280 -0.64 1.78 -16.78
N ILE A 281 -1.71 1.07 -17.10
CA ILE A 281 -1.67 -0.28 -17.69
C ILE A 281 -1.09 -0.18 -19.12
N ASP A 282 -1.61 0.71 -19.96
CA ASP A 282 -1.12 0.90 -21.34
C ASP A 282 0.37 1.25 -21.37
N PHE A 283 0.81 2.13 -20.46
CA PHE A 283 2.21 2.49 -20.33
C PHE A 283 3.09 1.27 -20.01
N PHE A 284 2.65 0.45 -19.04
CA PHE A 284 3.38 -0.77 -18.68
C PHE A 284 3.40 -1.78 -19.84
N GLU A 285 2.26 -2.06 -20.46
CA GLU A 285 2.11 -3.01 -21.56
C GLU A 285 3.00 -2.62 -22.76
N HIS A 286 3.01 -1.32 -23.09
CA HIS A 286 3.86 -0.80 -24.16
C HIS A 286 5.36 -0.88 -23.83
N GLN A 287 5.73 -0.66 -22.56
CA GLN A 287 7.14 -0.68 -22.14
C GLN A 287 7.70 -2.10 -21.99
N GLN A 288 6.87 -3.05 -21.57
CA GLN A 288 7.30 -4.42 -21.25
C GLN A 288 6.94 -5.43 -22.35
N ASP A 289 6.18 -5.01 -23.37
CA ASP A 289 5.62 -5.89 -24.41
C ASP A 289 4.88 -7.10 -23.80
N ARG A 290 4.12 -6.84 -22.76
CA ARG A 290 3.41 -7.87 -21.98
C ARG A 290 2.07 -7.36 -21.45
N PRO A 291 0.95 -8.07 -21.71
CA PRO A 291 -0.36 -7.63 -21.26
C PRO A 291 -0.53 -7.86 -19.74
N VAL A 292 -1.29 -6.97 -19.10
CA VAL A 292 -1.82 -7.18 -17.76
C VAL A 292 -2.98 -8.17 -17.83
N THR A 293 -2.86 -9.31 -17.18
CA THR A 293 -3.84 -10.41 -17.28
C THR A 293 -5.04 -10.23 -16.35
N ASN A 294 -4.84 -9.65 -15.18
CA ASN A 294 -5.87 -9.43 -14.17
C ASN A 294 -5.63 -8.12 -13.41
N VAL A 295 -6.72 -7.51 -12.94
CA VAL A 295 -6.69 -6.39 -12.00
C VAL A 295 -7.30 -6.85 -10.69
N PHE A 296 -6.59 -6.70 -9.59
CA PHE A 296 -7.09 -6.98 -8.24
C PHE A 296 -7.35 -5.69 -7.49
N LEU A 297 -8.59 -5.53 -7.00
CA LEU A 297 -9.05 -4.34 -6.29
C LEU A 297 -9.00 -4.54 -4.79
N THR A 298 -8.52 -3.53 -4.07
CA THR A 298 -8.46 -3.46 -2.60
C THR A 298 -8.96 -2.11 -2.11
N GLY A 299 -8.93 -1.92 -0.79
CA GLY A 299 -9.34 -0.67 -0.16
C GLY A 299 -10.85 -0.56 0.06
N GLY A 300 -11.27 0.54 0.67
CA GLY A 300 -12.67 0.77 1.01
C GLY A 300 -13.60 0.87 -0.20
N GLY A 301 -13.10 1.43 -1.31
CA GLY A 301 -13.85 1.57 -2.56
C GLY A 301 -14.13 0.24 -3.26
N SER A 302 -13.31 -0.79 -3.06
CA SER A 302 -13.52 -2.11 -3.66
C SER A 302 -14.75 -2.85 -3.12
N ARG A 303 -15.34 -2.40 -2.03
CA ARG A 303 -16.60 -2.93 -1.47
C ARG A 303 -17.83 -2.51 -2.28
N SER A 304 -17.71 -1.49 -3.11
CA SER A 304 -18.81 -1.06 -4.01
C SER A 304 -18.77 -1.88 -5.28
N GLU A 305 -19.78 -2.73 -5.46
CA GLU A 305 -19.94 -3.52 -6.68
C GLU A 305 -20.03 -2.62 -7.93
N PHE A 306 -20.68 -1.47 -7.80
CA PHE A 306 -20.74 -0.46 -8.84
C PHE A 306 -19.35 0.03 -9.27
N ILE A 307 -18.47 0.36 -8.32
CA ILE A 307 -17.09 0.80 -8.62
C ILE A 307 -16.32 -0.32 -9.33
N VAL A 308 -16.44 -1.55 -8.84
CA VAL A 308 -15.77 -2.73 -9.43
C VAL A 308 -16.22 -2.95 -10.88
N GLN A 309 -17.53 -2.96 -11.11
CA GLN A 309 -18.10 -3.15 -12.46
C GLN A 309 -17.70 -2.01 -13.41
N ARG A 310 -17.74 -0.77 -12.94
CA ARG A 310 -17.33 0.38 -13.76
C ARG A 310 -15.86 0.37 -14.12
N LEU A 311 -14.98 0.06 -13.16
CA LEU A 311 -13.56 -0.08 -13.45
C LEU A 311 -13.28 -1.23 -14.40
N ARG A 312 -13.97 -2.36 -14.28
CA ARG A 312 -13.86 -3.48 -15.23
C ARG A 312 -14.20 -3.06 -16.67
N GLN A 313 -15.26 -2.27 -16.85
CA GLN A 313 -15.65 -1.75 -18.16
C GLN A 313 -14.61 -0.78 -18.73
N GLU A 314 -14.10 0.13 -17.90
CA GLU A 314 -13.15 1.14 -18.33
C GLU A 314 -11.76 0.56 -18.62
N LEU A 315 -11.30 -0.38 -17.80
CA LEU A 315 -9.98 -0.99 -17.94
C LEU A 315 -9.92 -2.06 -19.04
N MET A 316 -11.06 -2.63 -19.42
CA MET A 316 -11.18 -3.75 -20.37
C MET A 316 -10.29 -4.96 -19.99
N VAL A 317 -10.07 -5.15 -18.70
CA VAL A 317 -9.32 -6.26 -18.09
C VAL A 317 -10.18 -6.87 -17.01
N GLU A 318 -10.03 -8.17 -16.75
CA GLU A 318 -10.77 -8.84 -15.68
C GLU A 318 -10.41 -8.22 -14.31
N CYS A 319 -11.43 -7.65 -13.64
CA CYS A 319 -11.31 -7.05 -12.32
C CYS A 319 -11.89 -7.97 -11.25
N LYS A 320 -11.10 -8.27 -10.22
CA LYS A 320 -11.47 -9.12 -9.10
C LYS A 320 -11.19 -8.39 -7.79
N ILE A 321 -11.99 -8.65 -6.76
CA ILE A 321 -11.68 -8.18 -5.41
C ILE A 321 -10.62 -9.10 -4.83
N LEU A 322 -9.53 -8.53 -4.33
CA LEU A 322 -8.49 -9.30 -3.63
C LEU A 322 -9.02 -9.76 -2.28
N ASN A 323 -8.90 -11.05 -2.00
CA ASN A 323 -9.00 -11.56 -0.64
C ASN A 323 -7.57 -11.60 -0.02
N PRO A 324 -7.16 -10.58 0.75
CA PRO A 324 -5.81 -10.50 1.28
C PRO A 324 -5.57 -11.47 2.45
N THR A 325 -6.62 -12.13 2.95
CA THR A 325 -6.54 -13.12 4.03
C THR A 325 -6.42 -14.55 3.51
N ALA A 326 -6.47 -14.76 2.20
CA ALA A 326 -6.21 -16.05 1.61
C ALA A 326 -4.83 -16.58 2.04
N ASN A 327 -4.75 -17.88 2.32
CA ASN A 327 -3.54 -18.54 2.84
C ASN A 327 -3.08 -18.05 4.24
N LEU A 328 -3.97 -17.40 5.01
CA LEU A 328 -3.78 -17.15 6.44
C LEU A 328 -4.65 -18.11 7.25
N GLU A 329 -4.12 -18.60 8.37
CA GLU A 329 -4.93 -19.28 9.37
C GLU A 329 -5.81 -18.26 10.11
N MET A 330 -7.09 -18.55 10.31
CA MET A 330 -8.01 -17.67 11.03
C MET A 330 -8.06 -18.04 12.50
N GLN A 331 -7.45 -17.24 13.36
CA GLN A 331 -7.50 -17.33 14.82
C GLN A 331 -8.24 -16.12 15.39
N LEU A 332 -9.37 -15.78 14.78
CA LEU A 332 -10.19 -14.62 15.12
C LEU A 332 -11.20 -14.92 16.21
N PRO A 333 -11.58 -13.94 17.04
CA PRO A 333 -12.77 -14.03 17.87
C PRO A 333 -14.02 -14.33 17.03
N PRO A 334 -15.04 -15.05 17.59
CA PRO A 334 -16.23 -15.45 16.82
C PRO A 334 -16.95 -14.32 16.10
N GLN A 335 -17.02 -13.14 16.71
CA GLN A 335 -17.63 -11.94 16.10
C GLN A 335 -16.88 -11.48 14.86
N GLN A 336 -15.55 -11.47 14.90
CA GLN A 336 -14.72 -11.05 13.77
C GLN A 336 -14.69 -12.06 12.64
N THR A 337 -14.91 -13.35 12.94
CA THR A 337 -14.94 -14.42 11.92
C THR A 337 -16.07 -14.20 10.89
N SER A 338 -17.22 -13.67 11.31
CA SER A 338 -18.32 -13.39 10.38
C SER A 338 -18.13 -12.09 9.58
N GLU A 339 -17.31 -11.17 10.05
CA GLU A 339 -17.10 -9.87 9.42
C GLU A 339 -15.93 -9.86 8.43
N ILE A 340 -14.97 -10.79 8.60
CA ILE A 340 -13.70 -10.76 7.86
C ILE A 340 -13.88 -10.79 6.33
N GLU A 341 -14.87 -11.51 5.81
CA GLU A 341 -15.13 -11.58 4.37
C GLU A 341 -15.53 -10.23 3.80
N GLN A 342 -16.31 -9.45 4.56
CA GLN A 342 -16.79 -8.14 4.13
C GLN A 342 -15.72 -7.05 4.25
N VAL A 343 -14.86 -7.12 5.29
CA VAL A 343 -13.87 -6.08 5.57
C VAL A 343 -12.49 -6.43 5.03
N GLY A 344 -12.25 -7.69 4.70
CA GLY A 344 -10.95 -8.21 4.25
C GLY A 344 -10.25 -7.36 3.21
N PRO A 345 -10.89 -6.95 2.11
CA PRO A 345 -10.27 -6.13 1.07
C PRO A 345 -9.68 -4.80 1.58
N GLN A 346 -10.24 -4.23 2.65
CA GLN A 346 -9.74 -3.00 3.27
C GLN A 346 -8.47 -3.21 4.10
N LEU A 347 -8.20 -4.46 4.53
CA LEU A 347 -7.08 -4.81 5.39
C LEU A 347 -5.79 -5.08 4.60
N ALA A 348 -5.82 -5.03 3.27
CA ALA A 348 -4.67 -5.37 2.43
C ALA A 348 -3.40 -4.59 2.78
N VAL A 349 -3.51 -3.28 3.05
CA VAL A 349 -2.37 -2.45 3.43
C VAL A 349 -1.81 -2.88 4.78
N ALA A 350 -2.67 -3.02 5.80
CA ALA A 350 -2.24 -3.41 7.15
C ALA A 350 -1.67 -4.84 7.18
N LEU A 351 -2.30 -5.79 6.48
CA LEU A 351 -1.79 -7.16 6.35
C LEU A 351 -0.41 -7.20 5.70
N GLY A 352 -0.24 -6.48 4.58
CA GLY A 352 1.06 -6.39 3.92
C GLY A 352 2.13 -5.71 4.74
N ALA A 353 1.76 -4.74 5.59
CA ALA A 353 2.67 -4.10 6.53
C ALA A 353 3.09 -5.04 7.68
N ALA A 354 2.19 -5.92 8.15
CA ALA A 354 2.52 -6.94 9.13
C ALA A 354 3.44 -8.01 8.54
N LEU A 355 3.15 -8.48 7.32
CA LEU A 355 3.96 -9.48 6.60
C LEU A 355 5.38 -9.00 6.31
N ALA A 356 5.57 -7.70 6.05
CA ALA A 356 6.89 -7.12 5.80
C ALA A 356 7.79 -7.11 7.05
N ALA A 357 7.20 -7.12 8.24
CA ALA A 357 7.92 -7.03 9.52
C ALA A 357 8.01 -8.39 10.26
N LEU A 358 7.36 -9.44 9.78
CA LEU A 358 7.46 -10.81 10.25
C LEU A 358 8.46 -11.61 9.41
#